data_ed210c25f3fc84935845a43f89f83f0c
#
_entry.id   ed210c25f3fc84935845a43f89f83f0c
#
_cell.length_a   1.000
_cell.length_b   1.000
_cell.length_c   1.000
_cell.angle_alpha   90.00
_cell.angle_beta   90.00
_cell.angle_gamma   90.00
#
_symmetry.space_group_name_H-M   'P 1'
#
loop_
_entity.id
_entity.type
_entity.pdbx_description
1 polymer ?
#
loop_
_entity_poly.entity_id
_entity_poly.type
_entity_poly.pdbx_seq_one_letter_code
_entity_poly.pdbx_strand_id
1 'polypeptide(L)'
;HLVLTTLHTNDAVSAITRLVDMGSEPFLVASSLTMVVAQRLVRKPCRSCIVPYQPAPRTLELLSLGAGDLAGTTPMHGSGCGDCGDTGYRGRTALFEVLPITAAVRRVLLSTPTEQGLRAAARAAGMLPLRAAGLAKAGRGETTYEEVLRVTHVDAGDGRSCRRCERSVAEDMVVCPWCATAIDRGHCGSCSRPLDPEWRVCPWCRTMAEPVADEPAGIPAPPGPTG
;
A
#
# COMPACT_ATOMS: atom_id res chain seq x y z
N HIS A 1 12.74 32.59 2.94
CA HIS A 1 13.38 32.03 1.75
C HIS A 1 12.77 30.66 1.43
N LEU A 2 12.73 30.30 0.14
CA LEU A 2 12.44 28.94 -0.27
C LEU A 2 13.70 28.09 -0.06
N VAL A 3 13.58 27.00 0.68
CA VAL A 3 14.67 26.05 0.94
C VAL A 3 14.27 24.69 0.38
N LEU A 4 15.18 24.06 -0.36
CA LEU A 4 15.05 22.69 -0.85
C LEU A 4 16.11 21.85 -0.16
N THR A 5 15.68 20.69 0.38
CA THR A 5 16.58 19.74 1.04
C THR A 5 16.18 18.30 0.68
N THR A 6 17.06 17.35 0.96
CA THR A 6 16.80 15.93 0.74
C THR A 6 16.93 15.14 2.03
N LEU A 7 16.10 14.12 2.18
CA LEU A 7 16.14 13.16 3.28
C LEU A 7 16.16 11.73 2.72
N HIS A 8 16.82 10.84 3.41
CA HIS A 8 16.80 9.41 3.09
C HIS A 8 15.62 8.75 3.80
N THR A 9 14.48 8.67 3.10
CA THR A 9 13.23 8.06 3.59
C THR A 9 12.58 7.21 2.51
N ASN A 10 11.67 6.34 2.90
CA ASN A 10 11.00 5.44 1.97
C ASN A 10 9.86 6.12 1.20
N ASP A 11 9.15 7.05 1.84
CA ASP A 11 7.98 7.76 1.33
C ASP A 11 7.88 9.18 1.92
N ALA A 12 6.89 9.95 1.49
CA ALA A 12 6.74 11.35 1.89
C ALA A 12 6.28 11.52 3.34
N VAL A 13 5.47 10.60 3.86
CA VAL A 13 4.99 10.67 5.26
C VAL A 13 6.13 10.36 6.22
N SER A 14 6.92 9.32 5.92
CA SER A 14 8.10 8.96 6.72
C SER A 14 9.15 10.09 6.76
N ALA A 15 9.19 10.97 5.77
CA ALA A 15 10.06 12.15 5.83
C ALA A 15 9.61 13.14 6.91
N ILE A 16 8.31 13.32 7.11
CA ILE A 16 7.77 14.19 8.15
C ILE A 16 8.07 13.61 9.53
N THR A 17 7.77 12.32 9.75
CA THR A 17 8.04 11.68 11.04
C THR A 17 9.54 11.69 11.34
N ARG A 18 10.39 11.49 10.34
CA ARG A 18 11.84 11.57 10.49
C ARG A 18 12.33 12.95 10.95
N LEU A 19 11.75 14.03 10.44
CA LEU A 19 12.08 15.40 10.91
C LEU A 19 11.75 15.59 12.39
N VAL A 20 10.59 15.09 12.82
CA VAL A 20 10.18 15.15 14.23
C VAL A 20 11.09 14.27 15.10
N ASP A 21 11.41 13.06 14.67
CA ASP A 21 12.32 12.15 15.38
C ASP A 21 13.75 12.70 15.51
N MET A 22 14.18 13.55 14.56
CA MET A 22 15.45 14.27 14.61
C MET A 22 15.44 15.46 15.59
N GLY A 23 14.34 15.68 16.31
CA GLY A 23 14.20 16.74 17.30
C GLY A 23 13.62 18.05 16.77
N SER A 24 13.09 18.06 15.53
CA SER A 24 12.36 19.23 15.04
C SER A 24 10.98 19.30 15.69
N GLU A 25 10.66 20.43 16.30
CA GLU A 25 9.35 20.67 16.90
C GLU A 25 8.23 20.52 15.85
N PRO A 26 7.16 19.74 16.11
CA PRO A 26 6.05 19.54 15.16
C PRO A 26 5.44 20.87 14.65
N PHE A 27 5.39 21.89 15.49
CA PHE A 27 4.92 23.23 15.14
C PHE A 27 5.82 23.88 14.07
N LEU A 28 7.15 23.76 14.20
CA LEU A 28 8.10 24.29 13.23
C LEU A 28 8.01 23.53 11.89
N VAL A 29 7.89 22.20 11.95
CA VAL A 29 7.67 21.38 10.76
C VAL A 29 6.37 21.77 10.06
N ALA A 30 5.27 21.88 10.80
CA ALA A 30 3.97 22.25 10.25
C ALA A 30 3.93 23.66 9.63
N SER A 31 4.69 24.63 10.18
CA SER A 31 4.70 26.00 9.69
C SER A 31 5.65 26.24 8.52
N SER A 32 6.78 25.51 8.46
CA SER A 32 7.82 25.72 7.45
C SER A 32 7.70 24.80 6.24
N LEU A 33 7.20 23.57 6.39
CA LEU A 33 7.01 22.68 5.25
C LEU A 33 5.85 23.15 4.35
N THR A 34 6.14 23.19 3.05
CA THR A 34 5.14 23.46 2.01
C THR A 34 4.72 22.17 1.32
N MET A 35 5.68 21.31 1.02
CA MET A 35 5.46 20.08 0.28
C MET A 35 6.59 19.08 0.55
N VAL A 36 6.27 17.81 0.55
CA VAL A 36 7.25 16.71 0.54
C VAL A 36 7.05 15.91 -0.73
N VAL A 37 8.14 15.55 -1.40
CA VAL A 37 8.13 14.73 -2.61
C VAL A 37 9.01 13.51 -2.37
N ALA A 38 8.43 12.31 -2.39
CA ALA A 38 9.19 11.08 -2.47
C ALA A 38 9.31 10.62 -3.93
N GLN A 39 10.46 10.05 -4.27
CA GLN A 39 10.77 9.59 -5.62
C GLN A 39 11.44 8.22 -5.60
N ARG A 40 11.05 7.36 -6.54
CA ARG A 40 11.74 6.10 -6.86
C ARG A 40 11.95 5.99 -8.35
N LEU A 41 13.08 5.41 -8.77
CA LEU A 41 13.34 5.12 -10.17
C LEU A 41 13.02 3.66 -10.47
N VAL A 42 12.20 3.45 -11.51
CA VAL A 42 11.86 2.14 -12.08
C VAL A 42 12.45 2.02 -13.49
N ARG A 43 12.82 0.81 -13.87
CA ARG A 43 13.30 0.53 -15.21
C ARG A 43 12.15 0.57 -16.21
N LYS A 44 12.43 0.99 -17.44
CA LYS A 44 11.48 0.98 -18.54
C LYS A 44 11.68 -0.27 -19.39
N PRO A 45 10.61 -0.93 -19.86
CA PRO A 45 10.75 -1.98 -20.88
C PRO A 45 11.53 -1.47 -22.08
N CYS A 46 12.39 -2.31 -22.62
CA CYS A 46 13.17 -1.96 -23.81
C CYS A 46 12.25 -1.83 -25.01
N ARG A 47 12.26 -0.69 -25.69
CA ARG A 47 11.39 -0.43 -26.83
C ARG A 47 11.66 -1.32 -28.04
N SER A 48 12.89 -1.84 -28.19
CA SER A 48 13.28 -2.71 -29.29
C SER A 48 12.76 -4.15 -29.17
N CYS A 49 12.38 -4.57 -27.94
CA CYS A 49 11.89 -5.93 -27.70
C CYS A 49 10.65 -5.96 -26.77
N ILE A 50 9.91 -4.85 -26.71
CA ILE A 50 8.70 -4.72 -25.89
C ILE A 50 7.58 -5.58 -26.46
N VAL A 51 6.94 -6.38 -25.58
CA VAL A 51 5.80 -7.25 -25.92
C VAL A 51 4.78 -7.23 -24.78
N PRO A 52 3.50 -7.48 -25.06
CA PRO A 52 2.51 -7.69 -24.03
C PRO A 52 2.86 -8.92 -23.19
N TYR A 53 2.53 -8.88 -21.89
CA TYR A 53 2.72 -10.03 -20.99
C TYR A 53 1.64 -10.09 -19.93
N GLN A 54 1.53 -11.23 -19.27
CA GLN A 54 0.73 -11.38 -18.07
C GLN A 54 1.69 -11.41 -16.87
N PRO A 55 1.53 -10.49 -15.90
CA PRO A 55 2.34 -10.51 -14.68
C PRO A 55 2.18 -11.83 -13.94
N ALA A 56 3.26 -12.31 -13.32
CA ALA A 56 3.22 -13.55 -12.58
C ALA A 56 2.17 -13.49 -11.44
N PRO A 57 1.40 -14.55 -11.20
CA PRO A 57 0.37 -14.57 -10.13
C PRO A 57 0.96 -14.15 -8.77
N ARG A 58 2.16 -14.60 -8.47
CA ARG A 58 2.88 -14.22 -7.23
C ARG A 58 3.17 -12.72 -7.15
N THR A 59 3.49 -12.07 -8.28
CA THR A 59 3.69 -10.60 -8.32
C THR A 59 2.40 -9.88 -8.03
N LEU A 60 1.29 -10.32 -8.62
CA LEU A 60 -0.04 -9.73 -8.39
C LEU A 60 -0.48 -9.89 -6.94
N GLU A 61 -0.31 -11.07 -6.38
CA GLU A 61 -0.60 -11.36 -4.97
C GLU A 61 0.17 -10.42 -4.02
N LEU A 62 1.48 -10.26 -4.23
CA LEU A 62 2.33 -9.37 -3.43
C LEU A 62 1.99 -7.88 -3.62
N LEU A 63 1.39 -7.52 -4.74
CA LEU A 63 0.87 -6.18 -5.00
C LEU A 63 -0.58 -6.02 -4.53
N SER A 64 -1.20 -7.06 -3.98
CA SER A 64 -2.62 -7.11 -3.58
C SER A 64 -3.56 -6.81 -4.74
N LEU A 65 -3.25 -7.32 -5.95
CA LEU A 65 -4.03 -7.16 -7.17
C LEU A 65 -4.73 -8.46 -7.53
N GLY A 66 -6.03 -8.38 -7.84
CA GLY A 66 -6.80 -9.45 -8.44
C GLY A 66 -6.83 -9.36 -9.98
N ALA A 67 -7.33 -10.41 -10.65
CA ALA A 67 -7.47 -10.43 -12.10
C ALA A 67 -8.33 -9.27 -12.64
N GLY A 68 -9.33 -8.81 -11.87
CA GLY A 68 -10.17 -7.67 -12.21
C GLY A 68 -9.44 -6.33 -12.27
N ASP A 69 -8.36 -6.18 -11.51
CA ASP A 69 -7.58 -4.93 -11.44
C ASP A 69 -6.73 -4.71 -12.70
N LEU A 70 -6.54 -5.75 -13.50
CA LEU A 70 -5.84 -5.67 -14.78
C LEU A 70 -6.77 -5.34 -15.95
N ALA A 71 -8.08 -5.33 -15.73
CA ALA A 71 -9.04 -5.02 -16.79
C ALA A 71 -8.79 -3.61 -17.36
N GLY A 72 -8.70 -3.50 -18.67
CA GLY A 72 -8.41 -2.24 -19.37
C GLY A 72 -6.95 -1.79 -19.29
N THR A 73 -6.04 -2.61 -18.75
CA THR A 73 -4.59 -2.35 -18.78
C THR A 73 -3.91 -3.13 -19.92
N THR A 74 -2.73 -2.68 -20.30
CA THR A 74 -1.89 -3.39 -21.27
C THR A 74 -0.48 -3.55 -20.68
N PRO A 75 -0.28 -4.56 -19.82
CA PRO A 75 1.04 -4.80 -19.24
C PRO A 75 2.05 -5.15 -20.33
N MET A 76 3.22 -4.51 -20.29
CA MET A 76 4.28 -4.67 -21.26
C MET A 76 5.59 -5.01 -20.56
N HIS A 77 6.38 -5.89 -21.18
CA HIS A 77 7.75 -6.18 -20.75
C HIS A 77 8.68 -6.28 -21.95
N GLY A 78 9.97 -6.25 -21.73
CA GLY A 78 10.96 -6.53 -22.78
C GLY A 78 11.33 -8.01 -22.74
N SER A 79 11.29 -8.67 -23.92
CA SER A 79 11.66 -10.09 -24.05
C SER A 79 13.18 -10.36 -24.00
N GLY A 80 14.00 -9.29 -24.08
CA GLY A 80 15.44 -9.37 -24.23
C GLY A 80 15.89 -9.18 -25.69
N CYS A 81 16.95 -8.43 -25.89
CA CYS A 81 17.61 -8.24 -27.20
C CYS A 81 19.00 -7.62 -27.02
N GLY A 82 19.80 -7.53 -28.10
CA GLY A 82 21.12 -6.94 -28.06
C GLY A 82 21.14 -5.48 -27.57
N ASP A 83 20.11 -4.68 -27.90
CA ASP A 83 20.02 -3.28 -27.45
C ASP A 83 19.91 -3.08 -25.96
N CYS A 84 19.37 -4.06 -25.25
CA CYS A 84 19.23 -4.04 -23.79
C CYS A 84 20.16 -5.03 -23.09
N GLY A 85 21.05 -5.71 -23.79
CA GLY A 85 21.93 -6.75 -23.26
C GLY A 85 21.12 -7.88 -22.61
N ASP A 86 20.07 -8.30 -23.29
CA ASP A 86 19.13 -9.38 -22.92
C ASP A 86 18.39 -9.16 -21.58
N THR A 87 18.50 -7.98 -20.97
CA THR A 87 17.83 -7.66 -19.70
C THR A 87 16.33 -7.37 -19.86
N GLY A 88 15.85 -7.07 -21.06
CA GLY A 88 14.49 -6.61 -21.31
C GLY A 88 14.22 -5.16 -20.91
N TYR A 89 15.19 -4.45 -20.31
CA TYR A 89 15.02 -3.09 -19.80
C TYR A 89 16.02 -2.11 -20.40
N ARG A 90 15.55 -0.88 -20.73
CA ARG A 90 16.42 0.20 -21.18
C ARG A 90 15.89 1.56 -20.73
N GLY A 91 16.73 2.27 -19.97
CA GLY A 91 16.37 3.54 -19.35
C GLY A 91 15.50 3.40 -18.10
N ARG A 92 15.16 4.54 -17.51
CA ARG A 92 14.40 4.62 -16.25
C ARG A 92 13.31 5.68 -16.36
N THR A 93 12.28 5.56 -15.54
CA THR A 93 11.27 6.61 -15.29
C THR A 93 11.10 6.77 -13.78
N ALA A 94 10.64 7.93 -13.34
CA ALA A 94 10.43 8.19 -11.93
C ALA A 94 8.98 7.88 -11.53
N LEU A 95 8.81 7.32 -10.35
CA LEU A 95 7.57 7.33 -9.59
C LEU A 95 7.64 8.48 -8.61
N PHE A 96 6.56 9.21 -8.44
CA PHE A 96 6.46 10.31 -7.50
C PHE A 96 5.29 10.08 -6.55
N GLU A 97 5.53 10.39 -5.28
CA GLU A 97 4.51 10.61 -4.27
C GLU A 97 4.67 12.05 -3.81
N VAL A 98 3.63 12.85 -4.00
CA VAL A 98 3.64 14.28 -3.70
C VAL A 98 2.66 14.55 -2.56
N LEU A 99 3.17 15.00 -1.43
CA LEU A 99 2.42 15.35 -0.24
C LEU A 99 2.43 16.87 -0.03
N PRO A 100 1.40 17.60 -0.45
CA PRO A 100 1.24 19.00 -0.08
C PRO A 100 0.86 19.11 1.39
N ILE A 101 1.47 20.02 2.12
CA ILE A 101 1.16 20.25 3.54
C ILE A 101 -0.07 21.13 3.66
N THR A 102 -1.23 20.49 3.49
CA THR A 102 -2.54 21.13 3.59
C THR A 102 -2.91 21.46 5.04
N ALA A 103 -3.97 22.25 5.24
CA ALA A 103 -4.50 22.54 6.58
C ALA A 103 -4.88 21.26 7.35
N ALA A 104 -5.38 20.23 6.66
CA ALA A 104 -5.72 18.94 7.26
C ALA A 104 -4.47 18.20 7.76
N VAL A 105 -3.43 18.11 6.93
CA VAL A 105 -2.14 17.50 7.30
C VAL A 105 -1.49 18.26 8.46
N ARG A 106 -1.48 19.61 8.42
CA ARG A 106 -0.97 20.44 9.52
C ARG A 106 -1.70 20.18 10.84
N ARG A 107 -3.01 20.03 10.81
CA ARG A 107 -3.81 19.78 12.02
C ARG A 107 -3.40 18.46 12.67
N VAL A 108 -3.24 17.40 11.89
CA VAL A 108 -2.78 16.10 12.41
C VAL A 108 -1.36 16.22 12.98
N LEU A 109 -0.47 16.91 12.27
CA LEU A 109 0.91 17.11 12.71
C LEU A 109 1.00 17.85 14.06
N LEU A 110 0.09 18.80 14.30
CA LEU A 110 0.04 19.61 15.53
C LEU A 110 -0.68 18.91 16.70
N SER A 111 -1.58 17.96 16.43
CA SER A 111 -2.33 17.27 17.50
C SER A 111 -1.57 16.07 18.07
N THR A 112 -1.51 14.99 17.31
CA THR A 112 -0.83 13.76 17.70
C THR A 112 -0.25 13.15 16.43
N PRO A 113 1.00 13.47 16.06
CA PRO A 113 1.59 13.09 14.79
C PRO A 113 1.91 11.59 14.76
N THR A 114 0.87 10.77 14.56
CA THR A 114 1.06 9.36 14.25
C THR A 114 1.25 9.20 12.75
N GLU A 115 2.12 8.28 12.34
CA GLU A 115 2.35 8.00 10.92
C GLU A 115 1.05 7.61 10.20
N GLN A 116 0.21 6.81 10.85
CA GLN A 116 -1.09 6.40 10.31
C GLN A 116 -2.04 7.59 10.13
N GLY A 117 -2.12 8.50 11.10
CA GLY A 117 -2.94 9.71 11.01
C GLY A 117 -2.47 10.63 9.89
N LEU A 118 -1.15 10.79 9.73
CA LEU A 118 -0.57 11.56 8.63
C LEU A 118 -0.84 10.92 7.27
N ARG A 119 -0.72 9.59 7.13
CA ARG A 119 -1.06 8.86 5.90
C ARG A 119 -2.54 9.03 5.54
N ALA A 120 -3.44 8.90 6.51
CA ALA A 120 -4.87 9.09 6.28
C ALA A 120 -5.18 10.53 5.81
N ALA A 121 -4.62 11.55 6.47
CA ALA A 121 -4.80 12.96 6.09
C ALA A 121 -4.18 13.26 4.71
N ALA A 122 -3.03 12.68 4.39
CA ALA A 122 -2.37 12.81 3.09
C ALA A 122 -3.23 12.21 1.96
N ARG A 123 -3.75 11.00 2.14
CA ARG A 123 -4.64 10.35 1.16
C ARG A 123 -5.94 11.15 0.96
N ALA A 124 -6.55 11.62 2.05
CA ALA A 124 -7.73 12.49 1.98
C ALA A 124 -7.45 13.82 1.25
N ALA A 125 -6.21 14.30 1.30
CA ALA A 125 -5.76 15.48 0.54
C ALA A 125 -5.39 15.18 -0.92
N GLY A 126 -5.60 13.94 -1.40
CA GLY A 126 -5.36 13.52 -2.78
C GLY A 126 -3.93 13.03 -3.06
N MET A 127 -3.11 12.76 -2.04
CA MET A 127 -1.80 12.16 -2.24
C MET A 127 -1.94 10.76 -2.86
N LEU A 128 -1.26 10.55 -3.99
CA LEU A 128 -1.16 9.26 -4.64
C LEU A 128 0.11 8.55 -4.13
N PRO A 129 0.00 7.42 -3.42
CA PRO A 129 1.17 6.67 -2.94
C PRO A 129 2.07 6.20 -4.08
N LEU A 130 3.38 6.04 -3.82
CA LEU A 130 4.37 5.56 -4.80
C LEU A 130 3.93 4.28 -5.50
N ARG A 131 3.35 3.33 -4.75
CA ARG A 131 2.83 2.08 -5.32
C ARG A 131 1.71 2.34 -6.31
N ALA A 132 0.71 3.14 -5.96
CA ALA A 132 -0.40 3.45 -6.84
C ALA A 132 0.05 4.18 -8.11
N ALA A 133 1.00 5.14 -7.98
CA ALA A 133 1.63 5.79 -9.14
C ALA A 133 2.39 4.78 -10.03
N GLY A 134 3.05 3.80 -9.41
CA GLY A 134 3.73 2.71 -10.10
C GLY A 134 2.78 1.79 -10.85
N LEU A 135 1.71 1.36 -10.20
CA LEU A 135 0.68 0.49 -10.79
C LEU A 135 0.01 1.17 -12.00
N ALA A 136 -0.31 2.46 -11.90
CA ALA A 136 -0.84 3.23 -13.01
C ALA A 136 0.13 3.27 -14.20
N LYS A 137 1.45 3.38 -13.95
CA LYS A 137 2.47 3.33 -15.00
C LYS A 137 2.65 1.93 -15.59
N ALA A 138 2.62 0.89 -14.75
CA ALA A 138 2.70 -0.51 -15.19
C ALA A 138 1.50 -0.89 -16.08
N GLY A 139 0.29 -0.47 -15.71
CA GLY A 139 -0.91 -0.66 -16.51
C GLY A 139 -0.86 0.01 -17.90
N ARG A 140 -0.06 1.08 -18.06
CA ARG A 140 0.19 1.74 -19.36
C ARG A 140 1.43 1.20 -20.09
N GLY A 141 2.12 0.19 -19.55
CA GLY A 141 3.32 -0.37 -20.14
C GLY A 141 4.57 0.51 -20.04
N GLU A 142 4.56 1.56 -19.20
CA GLU A 142 5.73 2.44 -18.99
C GLU A 142 6.81 1.78 -18.09
N THR A 143 6.42 0.81 -17.30
CA THR A 143 7.26 -0.06 -16.45
C THR A 143 6.58 -1.41 -16.30
N THR A 144 7.15 -2.33 -15.51
CA THR A 144 6.53 -3.63 -15.22
C THR A 144 6.01 -3.69 -13.78
N TYR A 145 5.09 -4.61 -13.48
CA TYR A 145 4.59 -4.84 -12.13
C TYR A 145 5.70 -5.33 -11.20
N GLU A 146 6.66 -6.11 -11.71
CA GLU A 146 7.83 -6.57 -10.97
C GLU A 146 8.74 -5.40 -10.54
N GLU A 147 8.91 -4.39 -11.40
CA GLU A 147 9.67 -3.19 -11.06
C GLU A 147 8.96 -2.35 -9.99
N VAL A 148 7.63 -2.24 -10.07
CA VAL A 148 6.84 -1.56 -9.03
C VAL A 148 7.01 -2.28 -7.70
N LEU A 149 6.85 -3.61 -7.66
CA LEU A 149 7.05 -4.42 -6.46
C LEU A 149 8.46 -4.25 -5.89
N ARG A 150 9.49 -4.24 -6.75
CA ARG A 150 10.89 -4.11 -6.34
C ARG A 150 11.20 -2.79 -5.62
N VAL A 151 10.58 -1.69 -6.01
CA VAL A 151 10.92 -0.35 -5.49
C VAL A 151 9.91 0.21 -4.51
N THR A 152 8.71 -0.37 -4.43
CA THR A 152 7.71 0.03 -3.45
C THR A 152 7.67 -0.99 -2.33
N HIS A 153 7.97 -0.52 -1.12
CA HIS A 153 7.76 -1.35 0.05
C HIS A 153 6.27 -1.69 0.18
N VAL A 154 5.98 -2.90 0.64
CA VAL A 154 4.64 -3.23 1.12
C VAL A 154 4.48 -2.39 2.37
N ASP A 155 3.82 -1.24 2.24
CA ASP A 155 3.39 -0.52 3.43
C ASP A 155 2.49 -1.47 4.20
N ALA A 156 2.86 -1.76 5.45
CA ALA A 156 2.06 -2.60 6.35
C ALA A 156 0.67 -1.99 6.63
N GLY A 157 0.30 -0.93 5.93
CA GLY A 157 -0.93 -0.18 6.01
C GLY A 157 -1.78 -0.14 4.72
N ASP A 158 -1.37 -0.77 3.63
CA ASP A 158 -2.16 -0.80 2.40
C ASP A 158 -3.17 -1.95 2.38
N GLY A 159 -4.06 -1.96 3.37
CA GLY A 159 -5.27 -2.78 3.39
C GLY A 159 -4.99 -4.28 3.45
N ARG A 160 -5.63 -4.95 4.39
CA ARG A 160 -5.73 -6.41 4.40
C ARG A 160 -6.63 -6.85 3.26
N SER A 161 -6.36 -7.97 2.63
CA SER A 161 -7.33 -8.61 1.77
C SER A 161 -8.30 -9.48 2.60
N CYS A 162 -9.57 -9.42 2.28
CA CYS A 162 -10.55 -10.32 2.90
C CYS A 162 -10.28 -11.77 2.46
N ARG A 163 -10.10 -12.68 3.41
CA ARG A 163 -9.81 -14.10 3.13
C ARG A 163 -10.90 -14.82 2.33
N ARG A 164 -12.13 -14.33 2.35
CA ARG A 164 -13.27 -14.96 1.67
C ARG A 164 -13.53 -14.41 0.26
N CYS A 165 -13.41 -13.09 0.05
CA CYS A 165 -13.70 -12.46 -1.22
C CYS A 165 -12.50 -11.75 -1.86
N GLU A 166 -11.31 -11.84 -1.23
CA GLU A 166 -10.02 -11.33 -1.68
C GLU A 166 -9.97 -9.82 -1.97
N ARG A 167 -11.03 -9.09 -1.62
CA ARG A 167 -11.09 -7.63 -1.79
C ARG A 167 -10.30 -6.94 -0.69
N SER A 168 -9.63 -5.85 -1.06
CA SER A 168 -8.95 -4.97 -0.11
C SER A 168 -9.93 -4.38 0.89
N VAL A 169 -9.54 -4.41 2.16
CA VAL A 169 -10.30 -3.85 3.29
C VAL A 169 -9.37 -2.98 4.12
N ALA A 170 -9.88 -1.89 4.69
CA ALA A 170 -9.06 -1.02 5.52
C ALA A 170 -8.60 -1.77 6.80
N GLU A 171 -7.44 -1.38 7.34
CA GLU A 171 -6.85 -2.06 8.51
C GLU A 171 -7.71 -2.03 9.77
N ASP A 172 -8.52 -0.99 9.92
CA ASP A 172 -9.44 -0.76 11.02
C ASP A 172 -10.76 -1.53 10.88
N MET A 173 -11.02 -2.17 9.73
CA MET A 173 -12.23 -2.95 9.52
C MET A 173 -12.14 -4.30 10.22
N VAL A 174 -13.13 -4.60 11.05
CA VAL A 174 -13.29 -5.88 11.75
C VAL A 174 -14.20 -6.84 10.97
N VAL A 175 -14.96 -6.33 10.00
CA VAL A 175 -15.86 -7.10 9.12
C VAL A 175 -15.70 -6.61 7.69
N CYS A 176 -15.62 -7.53 6.74
CA CYS A 176 -15.57 -7.21 5.32
C CYS A 176 -16.91 -6.61 4.86
N PRO A 177 -16.93 -5.37 4.31
CA PRO A 177 -18.18 -4.74 3.90
C PRO A 177 -18.84 -5.40 2.68
N TRP A 178 -18.12 -6.25 1.94
CA TRP A 178 -18.63 -6.91 0.74
C TRP A 178 -19.18 -8.32 0.97
N CYS A 179 -18.60 -9.08 1.91
CA CYS A 179 -19.01 -10.47 2.15
C CYS A 179 -19.34 -10.77 3.61
N ALA A 180 -19.33 -9.75 4.47
CA ALA A 180 -19.62 -9.83 5.89
C ALA A 180 -18.74 -10.84 6.68
N THR A 181 -17.62 -11.28 6.12
CA THR A 181 -16.66 -12.14 6.83
C THR A 181 -15.88 -11.32 7.84
N ALA A 182 -15.72 -11.84 9.05
CA ALA A 182 -14.87 -11.22 10.07
C ALA A 182 -13.41 -11.15 9.57
N ILE A 183 -12.80 -9.97 9.70
CA ILE A 183 -11.43 -9.69 9.28
C ILE A 183 -10.52 -9.68 10.52
N ASP A 184 -11.11 -9.65 11.70
CA ASP A 184 -10.39 -9.46 12.95
C ASP A 184 -9.37 -10.57 13.18
N ARG A 185 -8.16 -10.15 13.52
CA ARG A 185 -7.17 -11.05 14.10
C ARG A 185 -7.61 -11.30 15.52
N GLY A 186 -7.92 -12.55 15.87
CA GLY A 186 -8.17 -12.90 17.25
C GLY A 186 -7.10 -12.29 18.15
N HIS A 187 -7.50 -11.80 19.31
CA HIS A 187 -6.58 -11.37 20.34
C HIS A 187 -6.37 -12.50 21.34
N CYS A 188 -5.17 -12.63 21.87
CA CYS A 188 -4.90 -13.60 22.94
C CYS A 188 -5.74 -13.27 24.18
N GLY A 189 -6.58 -14.21 24.62
CA GLY A 189 -7.41 -14.02 25.83
C GLY A 189 -6.61 -13.77 27.10
N SER A 190 -5.32 -14.11 27.12
CA SER A 190 -4.45 -13.93 28.29
C SER A 190 -3.65 -12.61 28.27
N CYS A 191 -3.10 -12.20 27.13
CA CYS A 191 -2.23 -11.00 27.05
C CYS A 191 -2.73 -9.92 26.10
N SER A 192 -3.91 -10.08 25.50
CA SER A 192 -4.59 -9.15 24.58
C SER A 192 -3.76 -8.73 23.35
N ARG A 193 -2.68 -9.46 23.04
CA ARG A 193 -1.89 -9.22 21.84
C ARG A 193 -2.54 -9.87 20.63
N PRO A 194 -2.41 -9.27 19.44
CA PRO A 194 -3.00 -9.82 18.23
C PRO A 194 -2.40 -11.20 17.91
N LEU A 195 -3.27 -12.17 17.60
CA LEU A 195 -2.90 -13.52 17.20
C LEU A 195 -3.15 -13.72 15.70
N ASP A 196 -2.25 -14.43 15.06
CA ASP A 196 -2.55 -14.98 13.74
C ASP A 196 -3.56 -16.14 13.93
N PRO A 197 -4.62 -16.21 13.12
CA PRO A 197 -5.62 -17.29 13.22
C PRO A 197 -5.07 -18.71 13.06
N GLU A 198 -3.90 -18.84 12.42
CA GLU A 198 -3.21 -20.14 12.25
C GLU A 198 -2.36 -20.54 13.46
N TRP A 199 -2.14 -19.62 14.38
CA TRP A 199 -1.34 -19.91 15.57
C TRP A 199 -2.16 -20.68 16.60
N ARG A 200 -1.67 -21.83 16.97
CA ARG A 200 -2.24 -22.65 18.04
C ARG A 200 -1.78 -22.23 19.44
N VAL A 201 -0.73 -21.42 19.51
CA VAL A 201 -0.13 -20.94 20.77
C VAL A 201 0.27 -19.49 20.60
N CYS A 202 -0.04 -18.66 21.58
CA CYS A 202 0.41 -17.27 21.61
C CYS A 202 1.94 -17.21 21.77
N PRO A 203 2.69 -16.61 20.85
CA PRO A 203 4.15 -16.59 20.93
C PRO A 203 4.69 -15.71 22.07
N TRP A 204 3.86 -14.84 22.65
CA TRP A 204 4.27 -13.93 23.73
C TRP A 204 4.01 -14.47 25.12
N CYS A 205 2.84 -15.06 25.37
CA CYS A 205 2.49 -15.58 26.71
C CYS A 205 2.36 -17.11 26.77
N ARG A 206 2.53 -17.80 25.63
CA ARG A 206 2.46 -19.26 25.48
C ARG A 206 1.11 -19.87 25.84
N THR A 207 0.06 -19.07 25.98
CA THR A 207 -1.32 -19.57 26.18
C THR A 207 -1.80 -20.20 24.87
N MET A 208 -2.52 -21.32 24.96
CA MET A 208 -3.17 -21.93 23.79
C MET A 208 -4.16 -20.94 23.18
N ALA A 209 -4.09 -20.74 21.87
CA ALA A 209 -5.07 -19.96 21.14
C ALA A 209 -6.32 -20.84 20.94
N GLU A 210 -7.48 -20.37 21.37
CA GLU A 210 -8.73 -21.05 21.04
C GLU A 210 -8.98 -20.94 19.53
N PRO A 211 -9.32 -22.04 18.85
CA PRO A 211 -9.67 -21.97 17.45
C PRO A 211 -10.90 -21.08 17.29
N VAL A 212 -10.82 -20.09 16.42
CA VAL A 212 -11.98 -19.29 16.01
C VAL A 212 -12.96 -20.27 15.34
N ALA A 213 -14.09 -20.54 15.99
CA ALA A 213 -15.11 -21.42 15.44
C ALA A 213 -15.64 -20.81 14.13
N ASP A 214 -15.49 -21.55 13.05
CA ASP A 214 -16.14 -21.29 11.77
C ASP A 214 -17.65 -21.63 11.91
N GLU A 215 -18.40 -20.83 12.65
CA GLU A 215 -19.86 -20.90 12.59
C GLU A 215 -20.37 -19.82 11.62
N PRO A 216 -21.00 -20.21 10.51
CA PRO A 216 -21.69 -19.24 9.68
C PRO A 216 -22.96 -18.81 10.42
N ALA A 217 -22.95 -17.62 11.04
CA ALA A 217 -24.19 -16.99 11.48
C ALA A 217 -25.09 -16.83 10.24
N GLY A 218 -26.20 -17.55 10.25
CA GLY A 218 -27.21 -17.50 9.19
C GLY A 218 -27.75 -16.08 9.03
N ILE A 219 -27.32 -15.40 7.98
CA ILE A 219 -27.90 -14.13 7.57
C ILE A 219 -29.09 -14.47 6.66
N PRO A 220 -30.31 -14.01 6.99
CA PRO A 220 -31.47 -14.18 6.10
C PRO A 220 -31.20 -13.50 4.76
N ALA A 221 -31.59 -14.15 3.67
CA ALA A 221 -31.48 -13.61 2.33
C ALA A 221 -32.22 -12.26 2.22
N PRO A 222 -31.70 -11.28 1.45
CA PRO A 222 -32.42 -10.04 1.20
C PRO A 222 -33.72 -10.31 0.48
N PRO A 223 -34.80 -9.57 0.78
CA PRO A 223 -36.08 -9.72 0.08
C PRO A 223 -35.89 -9.42 -1.40
N GLY A 224 -36.42 -10.29 -2.26
CA GLY A 224 -36.41 -10.13 -3.69
C GLY A 224 -37.15 -8.85 -4.10
N PRO A 225 -36.89 -8.30 -5.31
CA PRO A 225 -37.59 -7.13 -5.80
C PRO A 225 -39.08 -7.44 -5.95
N THR A 226 -39.89 -6.70 -5.21
CA THR A 226 -41.35 -6.66 -5.42
C THR A 226 -41.62 -5.98 -6.76
N GLY A 227 -42.35 -6.65 -7.63
CA GLY A 227 -42.76 -6.23 -8.97
C GLY A 227 -43.67 -4.98 -9.01
#